data_11c244bf4372e9f2bcd3f1f84d08c0bf
#
_entry.id   11c244bf4372e9f2bcd3f1f84d08c0bf
#
_cell.length_a   1.000
_cell.length_b   1.000
_cell.length_c   1.000
_cell.angle_alpha   90.00
_cell.angle_beta   90.00
_cell.angle_gamma   90.00
#
_symmetry.space_group_name_H-M   'P 1'
#
loop_
_entity.id
_entity.type
_entity.pdbx_description
1 polymer ?
#
loop_
_entity_poly.entity_id
_entity_poly.type
_entity_poly.pdbx_seq_one_letter_code
_entity_poly.pdbx_strand_id
1 'polypeptide(L)'
;MTQERRKRSRVSLEFPLTIAFEGKRVRGKVHDLSLKGLACSTEEWILPGKECDVTLELESGLRMHVHGRIIRAGQDGAIDFIRMDEASFAHLRNLVRLYAEDADVVDEELRHPAFKPEGQSFPE
;
A
#
# COMPACT_ATOMS: atom_id res chain seq x y z
N MET A 1 2.23 -23.69 -12.17
CA MET A 1 2.24 -22.84 -11.81
C MET A 1 1.27 -22.46 -11.03
N THR A 2 1.32 -21.98 -10.24
CA THR A 2 0.47 -21.59 -9.48
C THR A 2 -0.22 -20.54 -9.79
N GLN A 3 -1.40 -20.50 -9.80
CA GLN A 3 -2.11 -19.54 -10.10
C GLN A 3 -2.46 -18.76 -8.99
N GLU A 4 -2.10 -17.69 -8.99
CA GLU A 4 -2.46 -16.81 -7.99
C GLU A 4 -3.88 -16.54 -7.94
N ARG A 5 -4.47 -16.59 -6.78
CA ARG A 5 -5.83 -16.26 -6.62
C ARG A 5 -6.03 -14.92 -6.01
N ARG A 6 -5.13 -14.02 -6.20
CA ARG A 6 -5.26 -12.68 -5.67
C ARG A 6 -6.40 -11.97 -6.32
N LYS A 7 -7.10 -11.17 -5.55
CA LYS A 7 -8.17 -10.37 -6.07
C LYS A 7 -7.66 -9.07 -6.63
N ARG A 8 -6.42 -8.69 -6.32
CA ARG A 8 -5.84 -7.45 -6.82
C ARG A 8 -4.41 -7.71 -7.23
N SER A 9 -3.97 -6.94 -8.22
CA SER A 9 -2.60 -7.05 -8.70
C SER A 9 -1.60 -6.59 -7.65
N ARG A 10 -0.48 -7.23 -7.60
CA ARG A 10 0.58 -6.90 -6.67
C ARG A 10 1.89 -6.78 -7.39
N VAL A 11 2.75 -5.94 -6.86
CA VAL A 11 4.10 -5.79 -7.40
C VAL A 11 5.10 -6.04 -6.28
N SER A 12 6.18 -6.71 -6.60
CA SER A 12 7.23 -7.01 -5.65
C SER A 12 8.32 -6.00 -5.80
N LEU A 13 8.30 -4.99 -4.93
CA LEU A 13 9.28 -3.94 -4.94
C LEU A 13 9.69 -3.68 -3.51
N GLU A 14 10.95 -3.37 -3.33
CA GLU A 14 11.43 -3.06 -1.98
C GLU A 14 11.63 -1.58 -1.85
N PHE A 15 10.84 -0.94 -1.03
CA PHE A 15 10.98 0.47 -0.72
C PHE A 15 11.04 0.65 0.78
N PRO A 16 11.81 1.61 1.26
CA PRO A 16 11.78 1.94 2.68
C PRO A 16 10.41 2.46 3.08
N LEU A 17 9.98 2.10 4.27
CA LEU A 17 8.75 2.67 4.80
C LEU A 17 8.92 3.02 6.27
N THR A 18 8.06 3.91 6.73
CA THR A 18 7.95 4.26 8.14
C THR A 18 6.49 4.15 8.52
N ILE A 19 6.23 3.48 9.63
CA ILE A 19 4.88 3.30 10.15
C ILE A 19 4.79 4.07 11.44
N ALA A 20 3.85 5.02 11.52
CA ALA A 20 3.62 5.78 12.74
C ALA A 20 2.31 5.33 13.36
N PHE A 21 2.36 4.88 14.60
CA PHE A 21 1.15 4.51 15.33
C PHE A 21 1.39 4.69 16.82
N GLU A 22 0.41 5.16 17.51
CA GLU A 22 0.45 5.31 18.97
C GLU A 22 1.70 6.08 19.45
N GLY A 23 2.06 7.10 18.71
CA GLY A 23 3.19 7.93 19.09
C GLY A 23 4.56 7.34 18.79
N LYS A 24 4.59 6.19 18.14
CA LYS A 24 5.85 5.53 17.78
C LYS A 24 6.07 5.60 16.30
N ARG A 25 7.32 5.50 15.89
CA ARG A 25 7.67 5.36 14.49
C ARG A 25 8.51 4.12 14.33
N VAL A 26 8.11 3.26 13.41
CA VAL A 26 8.79 2.00 13.17
C VAL A 26 9.23 1.98 11.71
N ARG A 27 10.47 1.64 11.46
CA ARG A 27 11.00 1.57 10.10
C ARG A 27 10.88 0.17 9.57
N GLY A 28 10.80 0.07 8.27
CA GLY A 28 10.76 -1.23 7.62
C GLY A 28 10.92 -1.11 6.12
N LYS A 29 10.56 -2.17 5.44
CA LYS A 29 10.59 -2.24 3.99
C LYS A 29 9.32 -2.86 3.48
N VAL A 30 8.81 -2.31 2.41
CA VAL A 30 7.70 -2.91 1.70
C VAL A 30 8.23 -4.05 0.84
N HIS A 31 7.51 -5.15 0.78
CA HIS A 31 7.85 -6.27 -0.08
C HIS A 31 6.83 -6.45 -1.21
N ASP A 32 5.57 -6.25 -0.91
CA ASP A 32 4.52 -6.34 -1.91
C ASP A 32 3.61 -5.14 -1.78
N LEU A 33 3.13 -4.65 -2.89
CA LEU A 33 2.29 -3.46 -2.93
C LEU A 33 1.14 -3.70 -3.88
N SER A 34 -0.05 -3.29 -3.48
CA SER A 34 -1.23 -3.38 -4.34
C SER A 34 -2.07 -2.13 -4.14
N LEU A 35 -3.17 -2.01 -4.87
CA LEU A 35 -4.07 -0.87 -4.69
C LEU A 35 -4.84 -0.93 -3.38
N LYS A 36 -4.78 -2.04 -2.69
CA LYS A 36 -5.54 -2.22 -1.46
C LYS A 36 -4.68 -2.17 -0.21
N GLY A 37 -3.45 -2.54 -0.30
CA GLY A 37 -2.60 -2.64 0.88
C GLY A 37 -1.19 -3.05 0.53
N LEU A 38 -0.41 -3.35 1.56
CA LEU A 38 0.97 -3.75 1.36
C LEU A 38 1.38 -4.83 2.35
N ALA A 39 2.44 -5.54 2.00
CA ALA A 39 3.12 -6.45 2.91
C ALA A 39 4.51 -5.91 3.16
N CYS A 40 4.99 -6.05 4.37
CA CYS A 40 6.25 -5.43 4.77
C CYS A 40 6.93 -6.23 5.87
N SER A 41 8.20 -5.93 6.08
CA SER A 41 8.89 -6.34 7.28
C SER A 41 9.26 -5.08 8.05
N THR A 42 9.31 -5.15 9.35
CA THR A 42 9.59 -3.99 10.19
C THR A 42 10.71 -4.31 11.17
N GLU A 43 11.42 -3.26 11.57
CA GLU A 43 12.52 -3.41 12.52
C GLU A 43 12.02 -3.69 13.92
N GLU A 44 10.82 -3.22 14.24
CA GLU A 44 10.22 -3.40 15.54
C GLU A 44 8.85 -3.97 15.37
N TRP A 45 8.31 -4.49 16.45
CA TRP A 45 7.01 -5.11 16.42
C TRP A 45 5.91 -4.05 16.20
N ILE A 46 4.96 -4.36 15.36
CA ILE A 46 3.79 -3.51 15.17
C ILE A 46 2.57 -4.28 15.66
N LEU A 47 1.51 -3.55 15.98
CA LEU A 47 0.35 -4.15 16.66
C LEU A 47 -0.83 -4.31 15.71
N PRO A 48 -1.26 -5.54 15.45
CA PRO A 48 -2.43 -5.75 14.59
C PRO A 48 -3.67 -5.07 15.16
N GLY A 49 -4.50 -4.58 14.28
CA GLY A 49 -5.73 -3.91 14.64
C GLY A 49 -5.60 -2.41 14.83
N LYS A 50 -4.38 -1.90 14.89
CA LYS A 50 -4.18 -0.47 15.11
C LYS A 50 -4.16 0.28 13.81
N GLU A 51 -4.71 1.47 13.81
CA GLU A 51 -4.58 2.35 12.65
C GLU A 51 -3.21 3.00 12.70
N CYS A 52 -2.70 3.34 11.54
CA CYS A 52 -1.35 3.86 11.43
C CYS A 52 -1.24 4.77 10.23
N ASP A 53 -0.19 5.57 10.24
CA ASP A 53 0.16 6.40 9.08
C ASP A 53 1.44 5.86 8.50
N VAL A 54 1.44 5.58 7.23
CA VAL A 54 2.57 4.97 6.55
C VAL A 54 3.14 5.95 5.55
N THR A 55 4.45 6.09 5.55
CA THR A 55 5.15 6.85 4.53
C THR A 55 6.07 5.90 3.79
N LEU A 56 5.89 5.82 2.48
CA LEU A 56 6.79 5.06 1.63
C LEU A 56 7.70 6.01 0.89
N GLU A 57 8.97 5.66 0.80
CA GLU A 57 9.91 6.44 0.04
C GLU A 57 10.12 5.77 -1.30
N LEU A 58 9.68 6.44 -2.34
CA LEU A 58 9.75 5.91 -3.69
C LEU A 58 11.02 6.40 -4.37
N GLU A 59 11.26 5.89 -5.56
CA GLU A 59 12.42 6.31 -6.32
C GLU A 59 12.31 7.80 -6.63
N SER A 60 13.44 8.43 -6.83
CA SER A 60 13.53 9.84 -7.17
C SER A 60 13.10 10.77 -6.06
N GLY A 61 13.11 10.29 -4.84
CA GLY A 61 12.79 11.14 -3.70
C GLY A 61 11.33 11.40 -3.48
N LEU A 62 10.46 10.77 -4.23
CA LEU A 62 9.03 10.92 -4.01
C LEU A 62 8.60 10.16 -2.78
N ARG A 63 7.58 10.66 -2.13
CA ARG A 63 7.01 10.00 -0.96
C ARG A 63 5.53 9.80 -1.15
N MET A 64 5.05 8.70 -0.60
CA MET A 64 3.64 8.37 -0.64
C MET A 64 3.17 8.21 0.80
N HIS A 65 2.08 8.86 1.14
CA HIS A 65 1.52 8.81 2.50
C HIS A 65 0.17 8.12 2.46
N VAL A 66 -0.05 7.19 3.38
CA VAL A 66 -1.31 6.50 3.43
C VAL A 66 -1.71 6.24 4.87
N HIS A 67 -3.00 6.32 5.14
CA HIS A 67 -3.55 5.95 6.44
C HIS A 67 -4.08 4.54 6.30
N GLY A 68 -3.68 3.65 7.18
CA GLY A 68 -4.03 2.25 7.06
C GLY A 68 -4.29 1.60 8.39
N ARG A 69 -4.55 0.29 8.33
CA ARG A 69 -4.75 -0.51 9.53
C ARG A 69 -3.80 -1.68 9.48
N ILE A 70 -3.10 -1.91 10.57
CA ILE A 70 -2.16 -3.02 10.68
C ILE A 70 -2.97 -4.30 10.80
N ILE A 71 -2.77 -5.23 9.86
CA ILE A 71 -3.50 -6.47 9.83
C ILE A 71 -2.68 -7.61 10.42
N ARG A 72 -1.40 -7.64 10.11
CA ARG A 72 -0.48 -8.66 10.62
C ARG A 72 0.80 -7.99 11.05
N ALA A 73 1.44 -8.58 12.04
CA ALA A 73 2.72 -8.09 12.52
C ALA A 73 3.78 -9.18 12.30
N GLY A 74 5.03 -8.83 12.56
CA GLY A 74 6.14 -9.76 12.45
C GLY A 74 6.90 -9.59 11.17
N GLN A 75 7.62 -10.63 10.77
CA GLN A 75 8.44 -10.55 9.58
C GLN A 75 7.59 -10.48 8.32
N ASP A 76 6.35 -10.85 8.41
CA ASP A 76 5.44 -10.77 7.29
C ASP A 76 4.27 -9.91 7.70
N GLY A 77 4.53 -8.64 7.89
CA GLY A 77 3.50 -7.69 8.29
C GLY A 77 2.63 -7.31 7.12
N ALA A 78 1.42 -6.88 7.41
CA ALA A 78 0.50 -6.44 6.37
C ALA A 78 -0.31 -5.26 6.86
N ILE A 79 -0.56 -4.32 5.96
CA ILE A 79 -1.33 -3.13 6.24
C ILE A 79 -2.35 -2.95 5.14
N ASP A 80 -3.62 -2.80 5.53
CA ASP A 80 -4.68 -2.47 4.60
C ASP A 80 -4.80 -0.96 4.52
N PHE A 81 -4.99 -0.44 3.34
CA PHE A 81 -5.14 1.00 3.14
C PHE A 81 -6.57 1.41 3.48
N ILE A 82 -6.70 2.50 4.22
CA ILE A 82 -8.00 3.05 4.57
C ILE A 82 -8.26 4.29 3.74
N ARG A 83 -7.26 5.17 3.64
CA ARG A 83 -7.40 6.37 2.81
C ARG A 83 -6.03 6.95 2.51
N MET A 84 -5.95 7.73 1.48
CA MET A 84 -4.74 8.45 1.15
C MET A 84 -5.13 9.67 0.33
N ASP A 85 -4.22 10.63 0.22
CA ASP A 85 -4.50 11.81 -0.58
C ASP A 85 -4.39 11.47 -2.06
N GLU A 86 -4.84 12.40 -2.87
CA GLU A 86 -4.93 12.18 -4.31
C GLU A 86 -3.55 12.00 -4.93
N ALA A 87 -2.57 12.76 -4.49
CA ALA A 87 -1.22 12.65 -5.02
C ALA A 87 -0.62 11.29 -4.70
N SER A 88 -0.80 10.81 -3.47
CA SER A 88 -0.30 9.49 -3.09
C SER A 88 -0.99 8.39 -3.88
N PHE A 89 -2.29 8.53 -4.09
CA PHE A 89 -3.02 7.53 -4.88
C PHE A 89 -2.52 7.50 -6.32
N ALA A 90 -2.21 8.67 -6.88
CA ALA A 90 -1.67 8.71 -8.23
C ALA A 90 -0.33 8.00 -8.32
N HIS A 91 0.53 8.17 -7.32
CA HIS A 91 1.80 7.46 -7.28
C HIS A 91 1.59 5.95 -7.15
N LEU A 92 0.68 5.54 -6.29
CA LEU A 92 0.39 4.13 -6.09
C LEU A 92 -0.14 3.51 -7.38
N ARG A 93 -1.09 4.19 -8.03
CA ARG A 93 -1.67 3.71 -9.27
C ARG A 93 -0.60 3.52 -10.34
N ASN A 94 0.28 4.51 -10.47
CA ASN A 94 1.31 4.45 -11.49
C ASN A 94 2.30 3.33 -11.20
N LEU A 95 2.67 3.12 -9.95
CA LEU A 95 3.56 2.04 -9.59
C LEU A 95 2.95 0.68 -9.91
N VAL A 96 1.72 0.48 -9.51
CA VAL A 96 1.09 -0.81 -9.70
C VAL A 96 0.89 -1.07 -11.20
N ARG A 97 0.47 -0.07 -11.96
CA ARG A 97 0.30 -0.25 -13.40
C ARG A 97 1.64 -0.51 -14.09
N LEU A 98 2.68 0.20 -13.67
CA LEU A 98 3.95 0.10 -14.35
C LEU A 98 4.62 -1.25 -14.15
N TYR A 99 4.49 -1.83 -12.96
CA TYR A 99 5.19 -3.06 -12.62
C TYR A 99 4.29 -4.29 -12.54
N ALA A 100 3.00 -4.14 -12.75
CA ALA A 100 2.11 -5.29 -12.72
C ALA A 100 2.31 -6.14 -13.96
N GLU A 101 2.08 -7.43 -13.82
CA GLU A 101 2.21 -8.32 -14.95
C GLU A 101 1.13 -8.07 -15.99
N ASP A 102 -0.03 -7.63 -15.55
CA ASP A 102 -1.16 -7.42 -16.44
C ASP A 102 -1.78 -6.07 -16.17
N ALA A 103 -1.48 -5.08 -16.98
CA ALA A 103 -1.99 -3.74 -16.83
C ALA A 103 -3.50 -3.67 -16.98
N ASP A 104 -4.07 -4.55 -17.78
CA ASP A 104 -5.53 -4.55 -17.95
C ASP A 104 -6.23 -4.94 -16.66
N VAL A 105 -5.64 -5.85 -15.89
CA VAL A 105 -6.21 -6.22 -14.60
C VAL A 105 -6.16 -5.02 -13.64
N VAL A 106 -5.08 -4.25 -13.67
CA VAL A 106 -4.97 -3.08 -12.84
C VAL A 106 -6.03 -2.05 -13.22
N ASP A 107 -6.24 -1.84 -14.51
CA ASP A 107 -7.26 -0.91 -14.97
C ASP A 107 -8.65 -1.35 -14.53
N GLU A 108 -8.89 -2.65 -14.54
CA GLU A 108 -10.15 -3.16 -14.07
C GLU A 108 -10.31 -2.92 -12.57
N GLU A 109 -9.25 -3.08 -11.80
CA GLU A 109 -9.30 -2.81 -10.37
C GLU A 109 -9.58 -1.35 -10.08
N LEU A 110 -9.12 -0.44 -10.94
CA LEU A 110 -9.37 0.97 -10.75
C LEU A 110 -10.84 1.34 -10.96
N ARG A 111 -11.57 0.53 -11.69
CA ARG A 111 -13.00 0.77 -11.83
C ARG A 111 -13.76 0.41 -10.56
N HIS A 112 -13.16 -0.44 -9.72
CA HIS A 112 -13.78 -0.88 -8.48
C HIS A 112 -12.79 -0.71 -7.35
N PRO A 113 -12.45 0.52 -7.00
CA PRO A 113 -11.39 0.75 -6.03
C PRO A 113 -11.78 0.31 -4.63
N ALA A 114 -10.80 -0.14 -3.88
CA ALA A 114 -11.03 -0.57 -2.51
C ALA A 114 -11.32 0.60 -1.59
N PHE A 115 -10.91 1.80 -1.95
CA PHE A 115 -11.15 2.99 -1.16
C PHE A 115 -11.13 4.20 -2.08
N LYS A 116 -11.62 5.34 -1.56
CA LYS A 116 -11.67 6.57 -2.32
C LYS A 116 -10.58 7.49 -1.81
N PRO A 117 -9.68 7.97 -2.66
CA PRO A 117 -8.65 8.90 -2.22
C PRO A 117 -9.27 10.20 -1.69
N GLU A 118 -8.62 10.75 -0.71
CA GLU A 118 -9.08 12.00 -0.14
C GLU A 118 -8.94 13.12 -1.15
N GLY A 119 -9.89 14.01 -1.16
CA GLY A 119 -9.85 15.13 -2.07
C GLY A 119 -10.35 14.82 -3.46
N GLN A 120 -10.79 13.60 -3.70
CA GLN A 120 -11.25 13.18 -5.00
C GLN A 120 -12.68 12.71 -4.94
N SER A 121 -13.48 13.10 -5.94
CA SER A 121 -14.85 12.63 -6.02
C SER A 121 -14.96 11.67 -7.17
N PHE A 122 -15.62 10.56 -6.95
CA PHE A 122 -15.90 9.64 -8.04
C PHE A 122 -17.32 9.86 -8.50
N PRO A 123 -17.59 9.71 -9.79
CA PRO A 123 -18.95 9.83 -10.28
C PRO A 123 -19.79 8.73 -9.67
N GLU A 124 -20.98 9.04 -9.39
CA GLU A 124 -21.90 8.09 -8.79
C GLU A 124 -22.59 7.24 -9.81
#